data_d79d2738b797ab12889c2496855d9389
#
_entry.id   d79d2738b797ab12889c2496855d9389
#
_cell.length_a   1.000
_cell.length_b   1.000
_cell.length_c   1.000
_cell.angle_alpha   90.00
_cell.angle_beta   90.00
_cell.angle_gamma   90.00
#
_symmetry.space_group_name_H-M   'P 1'
#
loop_
_entity.id
_entity.type
_entity.pdbx_description
1 polymer ?
#
loop_
_entity_poly.entity_id
_entity_poly.type
_entity_poly.pdbx_seq_one_letter_code
_entity_poly.pdbx_strand_id
1 'polypeptide(L)'
;MMATRQVRREQVAIKVGERFMLVQAEEIIFASLADESINIVTGQVAGTSNYRTLDELQARLDPDVFWRVHRSHLVNINKIKEIVPWFSRNYILRMKDAKATEIPVSRAQTKRLREYLKL
;
A
#
# COMPACT_ATOMS: atom_id res chain seq x y z
N MET A 1 -18.69 -27.50 -7.59
CA MET A 1 -17.90 -26.99 -7.37
C MET A 1 -18.09 -25.82 -6.86
N MET A 2 -17.66 -25.44 -6.27
CA MET A 2 -17.92 -24.39 -5.83
C MET A 2 -17.40 -23.27 -6.43
N ALA A 3 -18.06 -22.36 -6.50
CA ALA A 3 -17.62 -21.21 -6.99
C ALA A 3 -16.68 -20.69 -6.05
N THR A 4 -15.55 -20.92 -6.37
CA THR A 4 -14.58 -20.38 -5.55
C THR A 4 -14.43 -18.94 -5.88
N ARG A 5 -14.25 -18.17 -4.90
CA ARG A 5 -13.85 -16.83 -5.04
C ARG A 5 -12.54 -16.80 -5.83
N GLN A 6 -12.56 -16.11 -6.93
CA GLN A 6 -11.36 -15.94 -7.69
C GLN A 6 -10.41 -15.04 -6.93
N VAL A 7 -9.29 -15.59 -6.58
CA VAL A 7 -8.23 -14.81 -5.98
C VAL A 7 -7.50 -14.12 -7.13
N ARG A 8 -7.48 -12.80 -7.10
CA ARG A 8 -6.69 -12.05 -8.06
C ARG A 8 -5.23 -12.31 -7.78
N ARG A 9 -4.57 -12.94 -8.71
CA ARG A 9 -3.13 -13.15 -8.59
C ARG A 9 -2.45 -12.18 -9.53
N GLU A 10 -2.60 -10.92 -9.23
CA GLU A 10 -1.96 -9.90 -10.02
C GLU A 10 -0.48 -9.85 -9.72
N GLN A 11 0.31 -9.75 -10.75
CA GLN A 11 1.72 -9.47 -10.62
C GLN A 11 1.94 -8.04 -10.98
N VAL A 12 2.88 -7.42 -10.30
CA VAL A 12 3.24 -6.03 -10.54
C VAL A 12 4.73 -5.99 -10.87
N ALA A 13 5.07 -5.28 -11.92
CA ALA A 13 6.46 -5.10 -12.30
C ALA A 13 7.03 -3.90 -11.56
N ILE A 14 8.15 -4.12 -10.90
CA ILE A 14 8.86 -3.07 -10.18
C ILE A 14 10.21 -2.88 -10.85
N LYS A 15 10.53 -1.65 -11.22
CA LYS A 15 11.82 -1.36 -11.84
C LYS A 15 12.86 -1.13 -10.75
N VAL A 16 13.91 -1.93 -10.78
CA VAL A 16 15.02 -1.85 -9.85
C VAL A 16 16.30 -1.76 -10.68
N GLY A 17 16.90 -0.57 -10.73
CA GLY A 17 17.99 -0.34 -11.64
C GLY A 17 17.52 -0.47 -13.09
N GLU A 18 18.13 -1.35 -13.85
CA GLU A 18 17.74 -1.58 -15.23
C GLU A 18 16.93 -2.86 -15.41
N ARG A 19 16.47 -3.43 -14.31
CA ARG A 19 15.71 -4.68 -14.34
C ARG A 19 14.29 -4.44 -13.89
N PHE A 20 13.41 -5.28 -14.38
CA PHE A 20 12.05 -5.34 -13.87
C PHE A 20 11.89 -6.62 -13.08
N MET A 21 11.46 -6.48 -11.84
CA MET A 21 11.16 -7.63 -10.99
C MET A 21 9.66 -7.78 -10.89
N LEU A 22 9.19 -9.01 -11.08
CA LEU A 22 7.76 -9.28 -10.92
C LEU A 22 7.50 -9.71 -9.49
N VAL A 23 6.59 -9.02 -8.83
CA VAL A 23 6.20 -9.37 -7.47
C VAL A 23 4.70 -9.65 -7.45
N GLN A 24 4.28 -10.49 -6.52
CA GLN A 24 2.87 -10.71 -6.31
C GLN A 24 2.29 -9.48 -5.63
N ALA A 25 1.09 -9.09 -6.02
CA ALA A 25 0.46 -7.90 -5.45
C ALA A 25 0.40 -7.96 -3.93
N GLU A 26 0.09 -9.11 -3.36
CA GLU A 26 -0.02 -9.25 -1.92
C GLU A 26 1.31 -9.09 -1.18
N GLU A 27 2.43 -9.14 -1.87
CA GLU A 27 3.73 -8.91 -1.26
C GLU A 27 4.05 -7.42 -1.12
N ILE A 28 3.27 -6.57 -1.78
CA ILE A 28 3.48 -5.14 -1.70
C ILE A 28 3.08 -4.66 -0.31
N ILE A 29 3.97 -3.93 0.35
CA ILE A 29 3.72 -3.36 1.65
C ILE A 29 3.02 -2.01 1.49
N PHE A 30 3.57 -1.17 0.64
CA PHE A 30 2.93 0.10 0.31
C PHE A 30 3.47 0.65 -1.01
N ALA A 31 2.74 1.60 -1.56
CA ALA A 31 3.19 2.38 -2.70
C ALA A 31 3.01 3.86 -2.37
N SER A 32 3.92 4.68 -2.86
CA SER A 32 3.86 6.12 -2.60
C SER A 32 4.20 6.89 -3.86
N LEU A 33 3.59 8.06 -3.99
CA LEU A 33 3.88 8.97 -5.08
C LEU A 33 4.89 9.99 -4.56
N ALA A 34 6.04 10.03 -5.20
CA ALA A 34 7.10 10.98 -4.88
C ALA A 34 7.82 11.36 -6.17
N ASP A 35 8.06 12.66 -6.37
CA ASP A 35 8.80 13.16 -7.53
C ASP A 35 8.23 12.62 -8.85
N GLU A 36 6.91 12.62 -8.98
CA GLU A 36 6.21 12.17 -10.17
C GLU A 36 6.41 10.68 -10.49
N SER A 37 6.96 9.94 -9.55
CA SER A 37 7.15 8.50 -9.71
C SER A 37 6.42 7.76 -8.62
N ILE A 38 5.93 6.57 -8.94
CA ILE A 38 5.31 5.70 -7.97
C ILE A 38 6.37 4.73 -7.47
N ASN A 39 6.64 4.80 -6.18
CA ASN A 39 7.58 3.89 -5.53
C ASN A 39 6.79 2.77 -4.89
N ILE A 40 7.25 1.54 -5.09
CA ILE A 40 6.61 0.35 -4.53
C ILE A 40 7.62 -0.34 -3.64
N VAL A 41 7.19 -0.68 -2.43
CA VAL A 41 8.04 -1.34 -1.43
C VAL A 41 7.44 -2.69 -1.07
N THR A 42 8.26 -3.72 -1.15
CA THR A 42 7.91 -5.06 -0.65
C THR A 42 8.88 -5.41 0.48
N GLY A 43 8.74 -6.58 1.06
CA GLY A 43 9.66 -7.03 2.10
C GLY A 43 11.06 -7.29 1.61
N GLN A 44 11.25 -7.45 0.31
CA GLN A 44 12.55 -7.84 -0.26
C GLN A 44 13.12 -6.81 -1.21
N VAL A 45 12.27 -6.01 -1.84
CA VAL A 45 12.73 -5.12 -2.89
C VAL A 45 11.92 -3.83 -2.87
N ALA A 46 12.55 -2.74 -3.31
CA ALA A 46 11.90 -1.46 -3.50
C ALA A 46 12.32 -0.91 -4.85
N GLY A 47 11.39 -0.30 -5.55
CA GLY A 47 11.68 0.27 -6.85
C GLY A 47 10.51 1.12 -7.33
N THR A 48 10.52 1.45 -8.61
CA THR A 48 9.50 2.31 -9.19
C THR A 48 8.58 1.52 -10.11
N SER A 49 7.37 2.04 -10.29
CA SER A 49 6.38 1.45 -11.17
C SER A 49 6.19 2.32 -12.40
N ASN A 50 5.83 1.69 -13.51
CA ASN A 50 5.48 2.43 -14.73
C ASN A 50 4.03 2.91 -14.75
N TYR A 51 3.24 2.60 -13.73
CA TYR A 51 1.92 3.21 -13.62
C TYR A 51 2.09 4.71 -13.45
N ARG A 52 1.25 5.48 -14.07
CA ARG A 52 1.36 6.94 -14.03
C ARG A 52 0.80 7.54 -12.76
N THR A 53 -0.25 6.92 -12.22
CA THR A 53 -0.91 7.45 -11.03
C THR A 53 -1.15 6.34 -10.03
N LEU A 54 -1.29 6.72 -8.77
CA LEU A 54 -1.67 5.75 -7.75
C LEU A 54 -3.07 5.20 -8.01
N ASP A 55 -3.94 5.99 -8.64
CA ASP A 55 -5.28 5.52 -8.99
C ASP A 55 -5.22 4.36 -9.97
N GLU A 56 -4.33 4.44 -10.95
CA GLU A 56 -4.16 3.34 -11.90
C GLU A 56 -3.66 2.08 -11.22
N LEU A 57 -2.67 2.23 -10.34
CA LEU A 57 -2.15 1.09 -9.59
C LEU A 57 -3.23 0.53 -8.69
N GLN A 58 -3.93 1.40 -7.97
CA GLN A 58 -4.99 0.99 -7.04
C GLN A 58 -6.07 0.18 -7.75
N ALA A 59 -6.41 0.55 -8.98
CA ALA A 59 -7.44 -0.15 -9.76
C ALA A 59 -7.05 -1.61 -10.08
N ARG A 60 -5.76 -1.91 -10.01
CA ARG A 60 -5.27 -3.27 -10.29
C ARG A 60 -5.15 -4.11 -9.03
N LEU A 61 -5.35 -3.54 -7.87
CA LEU A 61 -5.14 -4.20 -6.59
C LEU A 61 -6.48 -4.49 -5.92
N ASP A 62 -6.46 -5.44 -5.00
CA ASP A 62 -7.66 -5.83 -4.25
C ASP A 62 -8.04 -4.70 -3.30
N PRO A 63 -9.24 -4.10 -3.47
CA PRO A 63 -9.65 -2.98 -2.62
C PRO A 63 -9.92 -3.36 -1.16
N ASP A 64 -10.07 -4.65 -0.88
CA ASP A 64 -10.23 -5.12 0.51
C ASP A 64 -8.89 -5.19 1.22
N VAL A 65 -7.80 -5.14 0.49
CA VAL A 65 -6.46 -5.28 1.04
C VAL A 65 -5.66 -3.98 0.93
N PHE A 66 -5.85 -3.24 -0.15
CA PHE A 66 -5.07 -2.02 -0.41
C PHE A 66 -5.94 -0.79 -0.26
N TRP A 67 -5.58 0.03 0.71
CA TRP A 67 -6.34 1.23 1.04
C TRP A 67 -5.54 2.49 0.73
N ARG A 68 -6.22 3.45 0.11
CA ARG A 68 -5.63 4.76 -0.13
C ARG A 68 -5.78 5.57 1.15
N VAL A 69 -4.77 5.52 2.00
CA VAL A 69 -4.82 6.20 3.31
C VAL A 69 -4.43 7.66 3.24
N HIS A 70 -3.86 8.06 2.13
CA HIS A 70 -3.44 9.43 1.88
C HIS A 70 -3.40 9.61 0.37
N ARG A 71 -3.52 10.85 -0.11
CA ARG A 71 -3.48 11.06 -1.56
C ARG A 71 -2.20 10.56 -2.21
N SER A 72 -1.12 10.49 -1.44
CA SER A 72 0.18 10.06 -1.93
C SER A 72 0.57 8.66 -1.48
N HIS A 73 -0.30 7.95 -0.79
CA HIS A 73 0.06 6.65 -0.21
C HIS A 73 -1.05 5.63 -0.33
N LEU A 74 -0.66 4.44 -0.76
CA LEU A 74 -1.54 3.29 -0.87
C LEU A 74 -0.89 2.18 -0.05
N VAL A 75 -1.60 1.62 0.93
CA VAL A 75 -1.00 0.65 1.84
C VAL A 75 -1.74 -0.68 1.79
N ASN A 76 -0.98 -1.76 2.04
CA ASN A 76 -1.53 -3.08 2.27
C ASN A 76 -1.87 -3.17 3.75
N ILE A 77 -3.16 -3.28 4.08
CA ILE A 77 -3.59 -3.28 5.48
C ILE A 77 -3.06 -4.48 6.25
N ASN A 78 -2.71 -5.56 5.56
CA ASN A 78 -2.13 -6.75 6.20
C ASN A 78 -0.65 -6.57 6.52
N LYS A 79 -0.05 -5.49 6.07
CA LYS A 79 1.36 -5.22 6.28
C LYS A 79 1.58 -4.00 7.16
N ILE A 80 0.59 -3.61 7.92
CA ILE A 80 0.72 -2.57 8.92
C ILE A 80 1.26 -3.22 10.19
N LYS A 81 2.38 -2.69 10.69
CA LYS A 81 2.99 -3.20 11.91
C LYS A 81 2.32 -2.62 13.14
N GLU A 82 2.10 -1.32 13.15
CA GLU A 82 1.43 -0.66 14.26
C GLU A 82 0.82 0.66 13.82
N ILE A 83 -0.16 1.11 14.58
CA ILE A 83 -0.87 2.34 14.32
C ILE A 83 -0.62 3.24 15.50
N VAL A 84 -0.01 4.39 15.23
CA VAL A 84 0.42 5.32 16.27
C VAL A 84 -0.48 6.55 16.27
N PRO A 85 -1.13 6.88 17.39
CA PRO A 85 -1.87 8.12 17.49
C PRO A 85 -0.94 9.31 17.29
N TRP A 86 -1.41 10.30 16.59
CA TRP A 86 -0.63 11.48 16.27
C TRP A 86 -1.45 12.74 16.58
N PHE A 87 -0.88 13.89 16.29
CA PHE A 87 -1.53 15.16 16.56
C PHE A 87 -2.90 15.28 15.88
N SER A 88 -3.80 16.03 16.48
CA SER A 88 -5.11 16.35 15.91
C SER A 88 -5.96 15.12 15.59
N ARG A 89 -5.80 14.08 16.41
CA ARG A 89 -6.56 12.82 16.24
C ARG A 89 -6.27 12.10 14.94
N ASN A 90 -5.12 12.37 14.36
CA ASN A 90 -4.66 11.63 13.18
C ASN A 90 -3.87 10.41 13.62
N TYR A 91 -3.58 9.55 12.65
CA TYR A 91 -2.77 8.37 12.89
C TYR A 91 -1.58 8.35 11.94
N ILE A 92 -0.54 7.69 12.39
CA ILE A 92 0.59 7.34 11.55
C ILE A 92 0.67 5.82 11.55
N LEU A 93 0.82 5.24 10.36
CA LEU A 93 0.98 3.81 10.22
C LEU A 93 2.46 3.49 10.13
N ARG A 94 2.92 2.52 10.91
CA ARG A 94 4.26 1.97 10.72
C ARG A 94 4.09 0.67 9.98
N MET A 95 4.81 0.56 8.88
CA MET A 95 4.66 -0.59 8.01
C MET A 95 5.66 -1.69 8.33
N LYS A 96 5.43 -2.88 7.78
CA LYS A 96 6.29 -4.05 8.05
C LYS A 96 7.48 -4.15 7.10
N ASP A 97 7.95 -3.04 6.58
CA ASP A 97 9.18 -3.02 5.79
C ASP A 97 10.38 -2.90 6.73
N ALA A 98 11.58 -3.09 6.17
CA ALA A 98 12.81 -3.09 6.97
C ALA A 98 13.03 -1.77 7.71
N LYS A 99 12.59 -0.68 7.11
CA LYS A 99 12.75 0.65 7.69
C LYS A 99 11.62 1.04 8.63
N ALA A 100 10.61 0.21 8.77
CA ALA A 100 9.39 0.53 9.49
C ALA A 100 8.85 1.89 9.08
N THR A 101 8.71 2.08 7.77
CA THR A 101 8.32 3.36 7.18
C THR A 101 7.04 3.88 7.80
N GLU A 102 7.02 5.16 8.12
CA GLU A 102 5.86 5.81 8.70
C GLU A 102 5.05 6.49 7.62
N ILE A 103 3.76 6.22 7.59
CA ILE A 103 2.86 6.75 6.58
C ILE A 103 1.72 7.50 7.26
N PRO A 104 1.54 8.78 6.93
CA PRO A 104 0.45 9.56 7.53
C PRO A 104 -0.89 9.13 6.94
N VAL A 105 -1.91 9.17 7.77
CA VAL A 105 -3.27 8.87 7.35
C VAL A 105 -4.03 10.19 7.25
N SER A 106 -4.73 10.42 6.15
CA SER A 106 -5.51 11.63 5.99
C SER A 106 -6.68 11.63 6.97
N ARG A 107 -7.19 12.83 7.26
CA ARG A 107 -8.30 12.97 8.22
C ARG A 107 -9.51 12.14 7.83
N ALA A 108 -9.87 12.14 6.56
CA ALA A 108 -11.03 11.39 6.09
C ALA A 108 -10.81 9.88 6.25
N GLN A 109 -9.61 9.41 5.99
CA GLN A 109 -9.31 7.98 6.09
C GLN A 109 -9.11 7.52 7.53
N THR A 110 -8.76 8.43 8.42
CA THR A 110 -8.61 8.11 9.84
C THR A 110 -9.92 7.57 10.41
N LYS A 111 -11.04 8.21 10.08
CA LYS A 111 -12.34 7.76 10.55
C LYS A 111 -12.65 6.34 10.07
N ARG A 112 -12.41 6.09 8.79
CA ARG A 112 -12.64 4.77 8.19
C ARG A 112 -11.78 3.70 8.87
N LEU A 113 -10.51 4.03 9.11
CA LEU A 113 -9.58 3.12 9.74
C LEU A 113 -10.01 2.78 11.16
N ARG A 114 -10.45 3.77 11.92
CA ARG A 114 -10.93 3.55 13.28
C ARG A 114 -12.14 2.62 13.31
N GLU A 115 -13.07 2.85 12.41
CA GLU A 115 -14.28 2.03 12.35
C GLU A 115 -13.95 0.58 11.97
N TYR A 116 -13.08 0.42 11.00
CA TYR A 116 -12.73 -0.92 10.50
C TYR A 116 -11.95 -1.71 11.54
N LEU A 117 -10.99 -1.08 12.18
CA LEU A 117 -10.10 -1.77 13.12
C LEU A 117 -10.54 -1.64 14.58
N LYS A 118 -11.64 -0.95 14.84
CA LYS A 118 -12.16 -0.76 16.21
C LYS A 118 -11.12 -0.08 17.11
N LEU A 119 -10.59 1.00 16.63
CA LEU A 119 -9.58 1.75 17.39
C LEU A 119 -10.21 2.71 18.39
#